data_9b19b29986b59e0bc2330742f3ba006d
#
_entry.id   9b19b29986b59e0bc2330742f3ba006d
#
_cell.length_a   1.000
_cell.length_b   1.000
_cell.length_c   1.000
_cell.angle_alpha   90.00
_cell.angle_beta   90.00
_cell.angle_gamma   90.00
#
_symmetry.space_group_name_H-M   'P 1'
#
loop_
_entity.id
_entity.type
_entity.pdbx_description
1 polymer ?
#
loop_
_entity_poly.entity_id
_entity_poly.type
_entity_poly.pdbx_seq_one_letter_code
_entity_poly.pdbx_strand_id
1 'polypeptide(L)'
;MVNQKYYGLGTAPSGIRALFAYGLEQAKIVGPENVFDYSLGNPSIPAPAKVNETIADLAKNYDSIKLHGYSVAAGHEDVRQAIADNLNERFDVNAKASELFMTCGCAPALVSVAKALTTSTDDEFIAIAPFFPEYHVFFTCDGAQLKVVPADTEHFQINFAELEKMITKNTKAVIVNSPNNPSGVVYTEETLTKMAALLTEKGKEFGHPIYIIADEPYRELVYGDVKVPFIPTIYNNTIVCYSWSKSLSLPGERIGYVFVGEKCEMWDE
;
A
#
# COMPACT_ATOMS: atom_id res chain seq x y z
N MET A 1 21.00 -15.58 20.20
CA MET A 1 19.84 -14.83 20.72
C MET A 1 19.06 -14.26 19.55
N VAL A 2 17.73 -14.40 19.53
CA VAL A 2 16.85 -13.80 18.53
C VAL A 2 16.13 -12.59 19.13
N ASN A 3 15.71 -11.65 18.29
CA ASN A 3 14.92 -10.50 18.70
C ASN A 3 13.56 -11.00 19.22
N GLN A 4 13.27 -10.77 20.50
CA GLN A 4 12.08 -11.32 21.17
C GLN A 4 10.77 -10.74 20.62
N LYS A 5 10.76 -9.47 20.16
CA LYS A 5 9.60 -8.86 19.49
C LYS A 5 9.23 -9.66 18.24
N TYR A 6 10.20 -9.90 17.37
CA TYR A 6 9.94 -10.64 16.11
C TYR A 6 9.69 -12.13 16.33
N TYR A 7 10.34 -12.73 17.34
CA TYR A 7 10.03 -14.09 17.73
C TYR A 7 8.58 -14.21 18.18
N GLY A 8 8.12 -13.29 19.03
CA GLY A 8 6.72 -13.23 19.48
C GLY A 8 5.73 -13.06 18.32
N LEU A 9 6.02 -12.13 17.39
CA LEU A 9 5.19 -11.92 16.18
C LEU A 9 5.14 -13.17 15.28
N GLY A 10 6.26 -13.88 15.12
CA GLY A 10 6.33 -15.10 14.30
C GLY A 10 5.65 -16.31 14.91
N THR A 11 5.55 -16.36 16.25
CA THR A 11 4.91 -17.48 16.98
C THR A 11 3.46 -17.18 17.37
N ALA A 12 3.03 -15.91 17.31
CA ALA A 12 1.66 -15.55 17.60
C ALA A 12 0.68 -16.16 16.58
N PRO A 13 -0.43 -16.77 17.02
CA PRO A 13 -1.42 -17.28 16.11
C PRO A 13 -2.07 -16.16 15.31
N SER A 14 -2.03 -16.26 13.98
CA SER A 14 -2.79 -15.37 13.10
C SER A 14 -4.20 -15.91 12.95
N GLY A 15 -5.21 -15.15 13.39
CA GLY A 15 -6.63 -15.55 13.25
C GLY A 15 -7.01 -15.81 11.79
N ILE A 16 -6.53 -14.98 10.85
CA ILE A 16 -6.79 -15.15 9.41
C ILE A 16 -6.20 -16.47 8.90
N ARG A 17 -4.95 -16.77 9.25
CA ARG A 17 -4.29 -18.02 8.82
C ARG A 17 -4.95 -19.24 9.46
N ALA A 18 -5.38 -19.14 10.70
CA ALA A 18 -6.11 -20.23 11.38
C ALA A 18 -7.46 -20.49 10.71
N LEU A 19 -8.21 -19.45 10.34
CA LEU A 19 -9.47 -19.58 9.62
C LEU A 19 -9.26 -20.18 8.22
N PHE A 20 -8.25 -19.73 7.49
CA PHE A 20 -7.90 -20.31 6.19
C PHE A 20 -7.56 -21.82 6.30
N ALA A 21 -6.70 -22.19 7.25
CA ALA A 21 -6.36 -23.58 7.50
C ALA A 21 -7.59 -24.41 7.88
N TYR A 22 -8.48 -23.87 8.71
CA TYR A 22 -9.75 -24.50 9.06
C TYR A 22 -10.63 -24.72 7.83
N GLY A 23 -10.75 -23.72 6.94
CA GLY A 23 -11.47 -23.84 5.68
C GLY A 23 -10.95 -24.98 4.80
N LEU A 24 -9.63 -25.11 4.68
CA LEU A 24 -9.01 -26.23 3.94
C LEU A 24 -9.33 -27.60 4.54
N GLU A 25 -9.35 -27.74 5.88
CA GLU A 25 -9.73 -28.99 6.53
C GLU A 25 -11.23 -29.29 6.36
N GLN A 26 -12.10 -28.26 6.44
CA GLN A 26 -13.53 -28.45 6.18
C GLN A 26 -13.80 -28.88 4.72
N ALA A 27 -13.06 -28.35 3.75
CA ALA A 27 -13.19 -28.74 2.35
C ALA A 27 -12.92 -30.24 2.12
N LYS A 28 -12.05 -30.87 2.92
CA LYS A 28 -11.82 -32.33 2.88
C LYS A 28 -12.99 -33.14 3.42
N ILE A 29 -13.80 -32.56 4.31
CA ILE A 29 -14.91 -33.22 5.00
C ILE A 29 -16.22 -33.09 4.24
N VAL A 30 -16.53 -31.87 3.79
CA VAL A 30 -17.86 -31.52 3.21
C VAL A 30 -17.81 -31.29 1.70
N GLY A 31 -16.64 -31.35 1.09
CA GLY A 31 -16.39 -30.97 -0.31
C GLY A 31 -16.06 -29.47 -0.47
N PRO A 32 -15.12 -29.12 -1.36
CA PRO A 32 -14.70 -27.72 -1.55
C PRO A 32 -15.83 -26.83 -2.04
N GLU A 33 -16.80 -27.36 -2.76
CA GLU A 33 -17.97 -26.64 -3.27
C GLU A 33 -18.95 -26.19 -2.16
N ASN A 34 -18.82 -26.77 -0.97
CA ASN A 34 -19.65 -26.46 0.19
C ASN A 34 -18.93 -25.57 1.23
N VAL A 35 -17.72 -25.10 0.92
CA VAL A 35 -16.95 -24.19 1.78
C VAL A 35 -16.84 -22.81 1.15
N PHE A 36 -17.41 -21.81 1.82
CA PHE A 36 -17.36 -20.41 1.41
C PHE A 36 -16.32 -19.70 2.26
N ASP A 37 -15.05 -19.73 1.82
CA ASP A 37 -13.94 -19.15 2.55
C ASP A 37 -13.75 -17.68 2.19
N TYR A 38 -13.98 -16.78 3.16
CA TYR A 38 -13.75 -15.35 3.07
C TYR A 38 -12.60 -14.87 3.97
N SER A 39 -11.76 -15.78 4.45
CA SER A 39 -10.69 -15.46 5.40
C SER A 39 -9.48 -14.80 4.74
N LEU A 40 -9.11 -15.24 3.52
CA LEU A 40 -7.95 -14.74 2.80
C LEU A 40 -8.39 -14.08 1.49
N GLY A 41 -8.05 -12.81 1.32
CA GLY A 41 -8.38 -12.03 0.10
C GLY A 41 -7.58 -12.45 -1.13
N ASN A 42 -7.60 -13.74 -1.47
CA ASN A 42 -7.00 -14.23 -2.71
C ASN A 42 -7.97 -13.97 -3.88
N PRO A 43 -7.52 -13.38 -5.01
CA PRO A 43 -8.37 -13.20 -6.18
C PRO A 43 -8.93 -14.52 -6.67
N SER A 44 -10.26 -14.57 -6.92
CA SER A 44 -10.97 -15.73 -7.45
C SER A 44 -11.16 -15.66 -8.97
N ILE A 45 -10.84 -14.51 -9.59
CA ILE A 45 -10.90 -14.31 -11.03
C ILE A 45 -9.50 -14.56 -11.60
N PRO A 46 -9.36 -15.33 -12.69
CA PRO A 46 -8.07 -15.57 -13.30
C PRO A 46 -7.43 -14.28 -13.82
N ALA A 47 -6.10 -14.22 -13.84
CA ALA A 47 -5.37 -13.16 -14.50
C ALA A 47 -5.76 -13.04 -15.98
N PRO A 48 -5.70 -11.84 -16.59
CA PRO A 48 -5.95 -11.68 -18.00
C PRO A 48 -5.08 -12.62 -18.85
N ALA A 49 -5.65 -13.25 -19.88
CA ALA A 49 -4.92 -14.21 -20.74
C ALA A 49 -3.62 -13.62 -21.31
N LYS A 50 -3.62 -12.32 -21.60
CA LYS A 50 -2.45 -11.58 -22.08
C LYS A 50 -1.24 -11.68 -21.16
N VAL A 51 -1.43 -11.81 -19.83
CA VAL A 51 -0.33 -11.98 -18.87
C VAL A 51 0.42 -13.28 -19.16
N ASN A 52 -0.31 -14.40 -19.25
CA ASN A 52 0.30 -15.70 -19.51
C ASN A 52 0.95 -15.75 -20.90
N GLU A 53 0.32 -15.17 -21.92
CA GLU A 53 0.86 -15.05 -23.26
C GLU A 53 2.20 -14.28 -23.25
N THR A 54 2.24 -13.14 -22.54
CA THR A 54 3.44 -12.31 -22.45
C THR A 54 4.57 -13.03 -21.71
N ILE A 55 4.27 -13.71 -20.59
CA ILE A 55 5.27 -14.50 -19.85
C ILE A 55 5.84 -15.60 -20.75
N ALA A 56 4.99 -16.33 -21.47
CA ALA A 56 5.43 -17.38 -22.37
C ALA A 56 6.27 -16.83 -23.55
N ASP A 57 5.90 -15.68 -24.10
CA ASP A 57 6.64 -15.02 -25.16
C ASP A 57 8.02 -14.55 -24.68
N LEU A 58 8.08 -13.87 -23.52
CA LEU A 58 9.34 -13.45 -22.93
C LEU A 58 10.26 -14.62 -22.64
N ALA A 59 9.74 -15.70 -22.06
CA ALA A 59 10.55 -16.90 -21.76
C ALA A 59 11.08 -17.58 -23.01
N LYS A 60 10.38 -17.50 -24.15
CA LYS A 60 10.75 -18.15 -25.40
C LYS A 60 11.65 -17.28 -26.28
N ASN A 61 11.37 -15.99 -26.37
CA ASN A 61 11.87 -15.11 -27.42
C ASN A 61 12.78 -13.99 -26.92
N TYR A 62 12.76 -13.67 -25.62
CA TYR A 62 13.60 -12.62 -25.06
C TYR A 62 15.03 -13.14 -24.77
N ASP A 63 16.01 -12.26 -24.81
CA ASP A 63 17.39 -12.62 -24.47
C ASP A 63 17.47 -13.12 -23.02
N SER A 64 17.92 -14.37 -22.85
CA SER A 64 17.92 -15.04 -21.54
C SER A 64 18.83 -14.36 -20.52
N ILE A 65 19.97 -13.76 -20.96
CA ILE A 65 20.87 -13.05 -20.04
C ILE A 65 20.22 -11.78 -19.54
N LYS A 66 19.50 -11.06 -20.41
CA LYS A 66 18.77 -9.85 -20.02
C LYS A 66 17.55 -10.17 -19.17
N LEU A 67 16.81 -11.25 -19.52
CA LEU A 67 15.60 -11.66 -18.80
C LEU A 67 15.88 -12.05 -17.35
N HIS A 68 16.98 -12.74 -17.12
CA HIS A 68 17.36 -13.30 -15.81
C HIS A 68 18.50 -12.53 -15.13
N GLY A 69 19.01 -11.48 -15.74
CA GLY A 69 20.09 -10.66 -15.20
C GLY A 69 19.63 -9.70 -14.11
N TYR A 70 20.59 -9.13 -13.40
CA TYR A 70 20.30 -8.07 -12.45
C TYR A 70 19.78 -6.82 -13.17
N SER A 71 18.73 -6.21 -12.64
CA SER A 71 18.31 -4.85 -13.00
C SER A 71 19.09 -3.81 -12.20
N VAL A 72 18.97 -2.53 -12.56
CA VAL A 72 19.34 -1.41 -11.68
C VAL A 72 18.47 -1.41 -10.42
N ALA A 73 18.95 -0.81 -9.34
CA ALA A 73 18.27 -0.86 -8.04
C ALA A 73 16.80 -0.41 -8.06
N ALA A 74 16.48 0.60 -8.87
CA ALA A 74 15.12 1.09 -9.02
C ALA A 74 14.20 0.20 -9.90
N GLY A 75 14.75 -0.85 -10.53
CA GLY A 75 14.07 -1.68 -11.53
C GLY A 75 14.30 -1.20 -12.97
N HIS A 76 13.88 -1.98 -13.94
CA HIS A 76 14.03 -1.67 -15.36
C HIS A 76 13.39 -0.33 -15.73
N GLU A 77 14.14 0.49 -16.47
CA GLU A 77 13.72 1.85 -16.82
C GLU A 77 12.52 1.86 -17.76
N ASP A 78 12.48 0.97 -18.75
CA ASP A 78 11.36 0.81 -19.66
C ASP A 78 10.06 0.42 -18.97
N VAL A 79 10.15 -0.43 -17.92
CA VAL A 79 8.98 -0.78 -17.07
C VAL A 79 8.52 0.43 -16.28
N ARG A 80 9.45 1.17 -15.65
CA ARG A 80 9.12 2.38 -14.89
C ARG A 80 8.55 3.47 -15.80
N GLN A 81 9.08 3.61 -17.02
CA GLN A 81 8.53 4.55 -18.01
C GLN A 81 7.10 4.18 -18.40
N ALA A 82 6.83 2.90 -18.67
CA ALA A 82 5.48 2.44 -18.99
C ALA A 82 4.47 2.71 -17.84
N ILE A 83 4.93 2.58 -16.59
CA ILE A 83 4.11 2.94 -15.41
C ILE A 83 3.89 4.45 -15.36
N ALA A 84 4.92 5.26 -15.57
CA ALA A 84 4.81 6.72 -15.59
C ALA A 84 3.85 7.20 -16.67
N ASP A 85 3.95 6.63 -17.88
CA ASP A 85 3.05 6.94 -18.99
C ASP A 85 1.59 6.60 -18.65
N ASN A 86 1.35 5.45 -18.02
CA ASN A 86 0.00 5.06 -17.56
C ASN A 86 -0.54 5.99 -16.47
N LEU A 87 0.30 6.43 -15.52
CA LEU A 87 -0.10 7.40 -14.50
C LEU A 87 -0.45 8.75 -15.14
N ASN A 88 0.32 9.19 -16.14
CA ASN A 88 0.08 10.42 -16.85
C ASN A 88 -1.21 10.37 -17.67
N GLU A 89 -1.45 9.27 -18.39
CA GLU A 89 -2.68 9.07 -19.17
C GLU A 89 -3.93 9.10 -18.27
N ARG A 90 -3.82 8.51 -17.07
CA ARG A 90 -4.99 8.36 -16.18
C ARG A 90 -5.24 9.57 -15.28
N PHE A 91 -4.17 10.23 -14.84
CA PHE A 91 -4.25 11.19 -13.73
C PHE A 91 -3.61 12.55 -14.02
N ASP A 92 -2.96 12.73 -15.19
CA ASP A 92 -2.32 13.99 -15.62
C ASP A 92 -1.32 14.56 -14.58
N VAL A 93 -0.45 13.70 -14.05
CA VAL A 93 0.46 14.05 -12.95
C VAL A 93 1.88 14.38 -13.38
N ASN A 94 2.20 14.24 -14.68
CA ASN A 94 3.54 14.45 -15.24
C ASN A 94 4.63 13.55 -14.58
N ALA A 95 4.26 12.31 -14.27
CA ALA A 95 5.15 11.32 -13.66
C ALA A 95 6.31 10.98 -14.61
N LYS A 96 7.48 10.71 -14.01
CA LYS A 96 8.72 10.32 -14.71
C LYS A 96 9.19 8.94 -14.22
N ALA A 97 9.90 8.21 -15.05
CA ALA A 97 10.49 6.92 -14.66
C ALA A 97 11.42 7.03 -13.43
N SER A 98 12.09 8.19 -13.25
CA SER A 98 12.97 8.47 -12.11
C SER A 98 12.24 8.58 -10.77
N GLU A 99 10.94 8.82 -10.78
CA GLU A 99 10.07 8.96 -9.61
C GLU A 99 9.47 7.62 -9.15
N LEU A 100 9.83 6.53 -9.83
CA LEU A 100 9.32 5.19 -9.58
C LEU A 100 10.43 4.24 -9.10
N PHE A 101 10.12 3.42 -8.12
CA PHE A 101 10.97 2.37 -7.59
C PHE A 101 10.19 1.05 -7.56
N MET A 102 10.67 0.03 -8.28
CA MET A 102 10.01 -1.28 -8.35
C MET A 102 10.21 -2.07 -7.06
N THR A 103 9.17 -2.75 -6.63
CA THR A 103 9.17 -3.55 -5.39
C THR A 103 8.56 -4.93 -5.60
N CYS A 104 8.84 -5.85 -4.68
CA CYS A 104 8.23 -7.19 -4.67
C CYS A 104 6.80 -7.19 -4.11
N GLY A 105 5.95 -6.30 -4.62
CA GLY A 105 4.57 -6.08 -4.16
C GLY A 105 4.44 -4.91 -3.19
N CYS A 106 3.19 -4.59 -2.79
CA CYS A 106 2.89 -3.43 -1.97
C CYS A 106 3.44 -3.53 -0.53
N ALA A 107 3.42 -4.70 0.09
CA ALA A 107 3.94 -4.87 1.45
C ALA A 107 5.44 -4.50 1.58
N PRO A 108 6.36 -4.98 0.72
CA PRO A 108 7.73 -4.50 0.71
C PRO A 108 7.86 -3.00 0.37
N ALA A 109 6.96 -2.44 -0.45
CA ALA A 109 6.93 -1.00 -0.70
C ALA A 109 6.69 -0.22 0.59
N LEU A 110 5.65 -0.60 1.34
CA LEU A 110 5.31 0.01 2.64
C LEU A 110 6.44 -0.10 3.65
N VAL A 111 7.08 -1.28 3.77
CA VAL A 111 8.23 -1.49 4.66
C VAL A 111 9.41 -0.61 4.25
N SER A 112 9.70 -0.49 2.96
CA SER A 112 10.79 0.35 2.46
C SER A 112 10.53 1.82 2.74
N VAL A 113 9.30 2.29 2.54
CA VAL A 113 8.89 3.67 2.86
C VAL A 113 8.95 3.93 4.37
N ALA A 114 8.43 3.02 5.18
CA ALA A 114 8.52 3.13 6.64
C ALA A 114 9.97 3.26 7.09
N LYS A 115 10.85 2.40 6.56
CA LYS A 115 12.28 2.42 6.86
C LYS A 115 12.96 3.73 6.41
N ALA A 116 12.64 4.22 5.22
CA ALA A 116 13.21 5.46 4.69
C ALA A 116 12.80 6.70 5.52
N LEU A 117 11.59 6.70 6.07
CA LEU A 117 11.07 7.81 6.88
C LEU A 117 11.41 7.72 8.36
N THR A 118 11.81 6.54 8.86
CA THR A 118 12.15 6.34 10.27
C THR A 118 13.59 6.77 10.53
N THR A 119 13.75 7.83 11.32
CA THR A 119 15.05 8.39 11.73
C THR A 119 15.27 8.26 13.24
N SER A 120 14.19 8.01 14.00
CA SER A 120 14.20 7.93 15.47
C SER A 120 13.12 6.96 15.95
N THR A 121 13.28 6.43 17.16
CA THR A 121 12.25 5.65 17.86
C THR A 121 11.03 6.48 18.30
N ASP A 122 11.17 7.80 18.29
CA ASP A 122 10.09 8.73 18.61
C ASP A 122 9.21 9.06 17.38
N ASP A 123 9.66 8.66 16.18
CA ASP A 123 8.92 8.90 14.95
C ASP A 123 7.58 8.15 14.96
N GLU A 124 6.54 8.80 14.45
CA GLU A 124 5.18 8.33 14.52
C GLU A 124 4.57 8.18 13.13
N PHE A 125 3.93 7.04 12.91
CA PHE A 125 3.02 6.81 11.79
C PHE A 125 1.61 6.70 12.32
N ILE A 126 0.62 7.18 11.54
CA ILE A 126 -0.78 7.15 11.94
C ILE A 126 -1.57 6.27 10.97
N ALA A 127 -2.22 5.24 11.48
CA ALA A 127 -3.21 4.44 10.73
C ALA A 127 -4.63 4.83 11.12
N ILE A 128 -5.56 4.74 10.16
CA ILE A 128 -6.97 5.02 10.36
C ILE A 128 -7.71 3.68 10.45
N ALA A 129 -8.34 3.41 11.61
CA ALA A 129 -9.08 2.18 11.81
C ALA A 129 -10.43 2.19 11.05
N PRO A 130 -10.91 1.02 10.57
CA PRO A 130 -10.22 -0.26 10.56
C PRO A 130 -9.12 -0.31 9.48
N PHE A 131 -8.05 -1.03 9.71
CA PHE A 131 -6.90 -1.08 8.81
C PHE A 131 -6.31 -2.50 8.72
N PHE A 132 -5.43 -2.70 7.75
CA PHE A 132 -4.71 -3.96 7.55
C PHE A 132 -3.76 -4.25 8.73
N PRO A 133 -3.95 -5.35 9.49
CA PRO A 133 -3.26 -5.57 10.76
C PRO A 133 -1.73 -5.57 10.67
N GLU A 134 -1.18 -5.96 9.52
CA GLU A 134 0.26 -6.01 9.30
C GLU A 134 0.94 -4.63 9.31
N TYR A 135 0.19 -3.53 9.25
CA TYR A 135 0.77 -2.18 9.45
C TYR A 135 1.48 -2.06 10.79
N HIS A 136 1.01 -2.75 11.84
CA HIS A 136 1.74 -2.81 13.11
C HIS A 136 3.17 -3.34 12.95
N VAL A 137 3.38 -4.29 12.06
CA VAL A 137 4.71 -4.84 11.79
C VAL A 137 5.48 -3.90 10.87
N PHE A 138 4.88 -3.47 9.76
CA PHE A 138 5.55 -2.70 8.72
C PHE A 138 6.09 -1.36 9.23
N PHE A 139 5.31 -0.65 10.04
CA PHE A 139 5.64 0.70 10.50
C PHE A 139 6.32 0.74 11.88
N THR A 140 6.55 -0.42 12.51
CA THR A 140 7.27 -0.46 13.79
C THR A 140 8.54 -1.31 13.75
N CYS A 141 8.91 -1.85 12.58
CA CYS A 141 10.05 -2.75 12.44
C CYS A 141 11.39 -2.06 12.74
N ASP A 142 11.54 -0.80 12.39
CA ASP A 142 12.73 0.01 12.64
C ASP A 142 12.65 0.86 13.92
N GLY A 143 11.66 0.59 14.79
CA GLY A 143 11.53 1.19 16.11
C GLY A 143 10.55 2.35 16.22
N ALA A 144 10.02 2.86 15.10
CA ALA A 144 8.99 3.88 15.11
C ALA A 144 7.68 3.39 15.77
N GLN A 145 6.78 4.31 16.03
CA GLN A 145 5.50 4.05 16.68
C GLN A 145 4.35 4.10 15.67
N LEU A 146 3.40 3.18 15.79
CA LEU A 146 2.14 3.26 15.05
C LEU A 146 1.02 3.71 15.98
N LYS A 147 0.46 4.89 15.72
CA LYS A 147 -0.74 5.40 16.36
C LYS A 147 -1.98 5.03 15.53
N VAL A 148 -3.12 4.89 16.19
CA VAL A 148 -4.35 4.47 15.54
C VAL A 148 -5.46 5.47 15.80
N VAL A 149 -5.96 6.10 14.75
CA VAL A 149 -7.19 6.91 14.82
C VAL A 149 -8.37 5.96 14.97
N PRO A 150 -9.23 6.11 15.99
CA PRO A 150 -10.41 5.27 16.16
C PRO A 150 -11.33 5.30 14.95
N ALA A 151 -11.94 4.17 14.63
CA ALA A 151 -12.90 4.08 13.55
C ALA A 151 -14.14 4.96 13.80
N ASP A 152 -14.60 5.63 12.75
CA ASP A 152 -16.00 5.97 12.64
C ASP A 152 -16.76 4.70 12.24
N THR A 153 -17.49 4.10 13.18
CA THR A 153 -18.15 2.81 12.96
C THR A 153 -19.48 2.92 12.21
N GLU A 154 -19.95 4.13 11.95
CA GLU A 154 -21.19 4.36 11.21
C GLU A 154 -20.93 4.41 9.70
N HIS A 155 -19.91 5.16 9.27
CA HIS A 155 -19.65 5.42 7.86
C HIS A 155 -18.24 5.00 7.42
N PHE A 156 -17.40 4.60 8.36
CA PHE A 156 -15.98 4.27 8.15
C PHE A 156 -15.17 5.37 7.44
N GLN A 157 -15.58 6.63 7.65
CA GLN A 157 -14.85 7.80 7.19
C GLN A 157 -13.80 8.22 8.22
N ILE A 158 -12.97 9.20 7.87
CA ILE A 158 -11.91 9.69 8.74
C ILE A 158 -12.48 10.49 9.90
N ASN A 159 -12.21 10.07 11.13
CA ASN A 159 -12.50 10.86 12.31
C ASN A 159 -11.46 11.98 12.45
N PHE A 160 -11.73 13.13 11.85
CA PHE A 160 -10.78 14.25 11.82
C PHE A 160 -10.48 14.83 13.20
N ALA A 161 -11.45 14.82 14.13
CA ALA A 161 -11.19 15.33 15.48
C ALA A 161 -10.17 14.47 16.25
N GLU A 162 -10.21 13.16 16.05
CA GLU A 162 -9.23 12.26 16.65
C GLU A 162 -7.92 12.26 15.87
N LEU A 163 -7.96 12.36 14.54
CA LEU A 163 -6.75 12.48 13.72
C LEU A 163 -5.93 13.71 14.13
N GLU A 164 -6.58 14.88 14.24
CA GLU A 164 -5.91 16.13 14.61
C GLU A 164 -5.22 16.04 15.98
N LYS A 165 -5.87 15.42 16.98
CA LYS A 165 -5.29 15.21 18.32
C LYS A 165 -4.06 14.30 18.30
N MET A 166 -4.01 13.34 17.35
CA MET A 166 -2.91 12.37 17.27
C MET A 166 -1.68 12.88 16.55
N ILE A 167 -1.85 13.89 15.68
CA ILE A 167 -0.74 14.49 14.96
C ILE A 167 0.12 15.31 15.92
N THR A 168 1.42 14.99 15.96
CA THR A 168 2.42 15.68 16.78
C THR A 168 3.63 16.09 15.92
N LYS A 169 4.56 16.81 16.52
CA LYS A 169 5.84 17.15 15.87
C LYS A 169 6.69 15.95 15.46
N ASN A 170 6.39 14.76 15.95
CA ASN A 170 7.08 13.51 15.59
C ASN A 170 6.36 12.74 14.48
N THR A 171 5.19 13.21 14.03
CA THR A 171 4.41 12.53 13.00
C THR A 171 5.09 12.64 11.64
N LYS A 172 5.49 11.50 11.07
CA LYS A 172 6.09 11.40 9.73
C LYS A 172 5.03 11.29 8.65
N ALA A 173 4.05 10.42 8.87
CA ALA A 173 3.04 10.17 7.85
C ALA A 173 1.71 9.65 8.42
N VAL A 174 0.65 9.86 7.65
CA VAL A 174 -0.65 9.21 7.79
C VAL A 174 -0.81 8.17 6.69
N ILE A 175 -1.17 6.95 7.05
CA ILE A 175 -1.38 5.84 6.10
C ILE A 175 -2.83 5.88 5.63
N VAL A 176 -3.03 5.97 4.32
CA VAL A 176 -4.34 6.00 3.67
C VAL A 176 -4.47 4.79 2.75
N ASN A 177 -5.38 3.89 3.08
CA ASN A 177 -5.75 2.76 2.23
C ASN A 177 -7.16 2.99 1.69
N SER A 178 -7.28 3.32 0.41
CA SER A 178 -8.57 3.64 -0.22
C SER A 178 -8.55 3.21 -1.70
N PRO A 179 -9.42 2.25 -2.11
CA PRO A 179 -10.42 1.52 -1.30
C PRO A 179 -9.80 0.77 -0.12
N ASN A 180 -10.50 0.74 1.01
CA ASN A 180 -9.96 0.28 2.28
C ASN A 180 -10.08 -1.24 2.47
N ASN A 181 -9.07 -1.84 3.04
CA ASN A 181 -9.12 -3.17 3.63
C ASN A 181 -9.09 -3.01 5.17
N PRO A 182 -10.15 -3.43 5.93
CA PRO A 182 -11.21 -4.36 5.50
C PRO A 182 -12.57 -3.70 5.16
N SER A 183 -12.77 -2.39 5.36
CA SER A 183 -14.11 -1.78 5.30
C SER A 183 -14.71 -1.67 3.88
N GLY A 184 -13.88 -1.70 2.84
CA GLY A 184 -14.30 -1.50 1.45
C GLY A 184 -14.63 -0.04 1.10
N VAL A 185 -14.52 0.89 2.05
CA VAL A 185 -14.88 2.30 1.84
C VAL A 185 -13.84 3.00 0.97
N VAL A 186 -14.34 3.87 0.10
CA VAL A 186 -13.54 4.82 -0.67
C VAL A 186 -13.64 6.20 -0.03
N TYR A 187 -12.50 6.82 0.27
CA TYR A 187 -12.48 8.21 0.71
C TYR A 187 -12.74 9.14 -0.47
N THR A 188 -13.63 10.11 -0.25
CA THR A 188 -13.99 11.10 -1.27
C THR A 188 -12.86 12.11 -1.49
N GLU A 189 -12.88 12.80 -2.63
CA GLU A 189 -11.96 13.91 -2.90
C GLU A 189 -12.10 15.01 -1.83
N GLU A 190 -13.31 15.31 -1.38
CA GLU A 190 -13.56 16.26 -0.28
C GLU A 190 -12.88 15.83 1.01
N THR A 191 -13.01 14.54 1.39
CA THR A 191 -12.36 13.97 2.59
C THR A 191 -10.84 14.08 2.48
N LEU A 192 -10.26 13.73 1.33
CA LEU A 192 -8.81 13.79 1.12
C LEU A 192 -8.30 15.22 1.06
N THR A 193 -9.05 16.16 0.46
CA THR A 193 -8.71 17.59 0.46
C THR A 193 -8.70 18.17 1.87
N LYS A 194 -9.68 17.79 2.69
CA LYS A 194 -9.70 18.19 4.11
C LYS A 194 -8.49 17.63 4.86
N MET A 195 -8.10 16.38 4.62
CA MET A 195 -6.89 15.80 5.20
C MET A 195 -5.64 16.57 4.74
N ALA A 196 -5.50 16.82 3.44
CA ALA A 196 -4.37 17.57 2.88
C ALA A 196 -4.21 18.95 3.52
N ALA A 197 -5.33 19.66 3.74
CA ALA A 197 -5.34 20.95 4.43
C ALA A 197 -4.83 20.85 5.86
N LEU A 198 -5.35 19.85 6.63
CA LEU A 198 -4.90 19.60 8.01
C LEU A 198 -3.41 19.27 8.07
N LEU A 199 -2.91 18.37 7.22
CA LEU A 199 -1.50 17.98 7.21
C LEU A 199 -0.60 19.15 6.79
N THR A 200 -1.05 20.00 5.86
CA THR A 200 -0.33 21.22 5.45
C THR A 200 -0.23 22.22 6.60
N GLU A 201 -1.31 22.43 7.35
CA GLU A 201 -1.33 23.31 8.52
C GLU A 201 -0.38 22.81 9.60
N LYS A 202 -0.49 21.51 9.96
CA LYS A 202 0.38 20.89 10.97
C LYS A 202 1.84 20.83 10.54
N GLY A 203 2.11 20.57 9.28
CA GLY A 203 3.48 20.62 8.74
C GLY A 203 4.12 22.00 8.89
N LYS A 204 3.36 23.08 8.61
CA LYS A 204 3.82 24.45 8.86
C LYS A 204 4.03 24.73 10.35
N GLU A 205 3.13 24.24 11.22
CA GLU A 205 3.25 24.40 12.67
C GLU A 205 4.53 23.73 13.20
N PHE A 206 4.88 22.56 12.69
CA PHE A 206 6.02 21.77 13.19
C PHE A 206 7.33 22.01 12.41
N GLY A 207 7.27 22.70 11.26
CA GLY A 207 8.43 23.04 10.44
C GLY A 207 8.94 21.90 9.56
N HIS A 208 8.11 20.92 9.24
CA HIS A 208 8.45 19.79 8.36
C HIS A 208 7.20 19.20 7.69
N PRO A 209 7.32 18.58 6.51
CA PRO A 209 6.19 17.95 5.86
C PRO A 209 5.68 16.73 6.66
N ILE A 210 4.36 16.50 6.61
CA ILE A 210 3.74 15.25 7.08
C ILE A 210 3.23 14.55 5.83
N TYR A 211 3.73 13.36 5.54
CA TYR A 211 3.38 12.65 4.31
C TYR A 211 2.05 11.92 4.40
N ILE A 212 1.43 11.68 3.25
CA ILE A 212 0.43 10.61 3.09
C ILE A 212 1.14 9.41 2.46
N ILE A 213 1.10 8.26 3.11
CA ILE A 213 1.46 6.98 2.50
C ILE A 213 0.18 6.38 1.95
N ALA A 214 0.02 6.46 0.62
CA ALA A 214 -1.14 5.93 -0.07
C ALA A 214 -0.91 4.45 -0.40
N ASP A 215 -1.56 3.56 0.35
CA ASP A 215 -1.56 2.11 0.09
C ASP A 215 -2.71 1.78 -0.86
N GLU A 216 -2.42 1.59 -2.14
CA GLU A 216 -3.41 1.56 -3.22
C GLU A 216 -3.49 0.24 -4.04
N PRO A 217 -3.39 -0.94 -3.44
CA PRO A 217 -3.51 -2.19 -4.20
C PRO A 217 -4.93 -2.44 -4.74
N TYR A 218 -5.93 -1.70 -4.25
CA TYR A 218 -7.34 -1.86 -4.58
C TYR A 218 -7.90 -0.76 -5.48
N ARG A 219 -7.06 0.17 -5.99
CA ARG A 219 -7.48 1.36 -6.75
C ARG A 219 -8.48 1.05 -7.87
N GLU A 220 -8.33 -0.07 -8.56
CA GLU A 220 -9.18 -0.49 -9.67
C GLU A 220 -10.40 -1.34 -9.25
N LEU A 221 -10.46 -1.76 -7.97
CA LEU A 221 -11.51 -2.64 -7.47
C LEU A 221 -12.65 -1.82 -6.86
N VAL A 222 -13.41 -1.17 -7.71
CA VAL A 222 -14.59 -0.40 -7.35
C VAL A 222 -15.78 -0.80 -8.20
N TYR A 223 -16.98 -0.56 -7.70
CA TYR A 223 -18.22 -0.96 -8.33
C TYR A 223 -19.10 0.26 -8.62
N GLY A 224 -19.87 0.19 -9.70
CA GLY A 224 -20.71 1.30 -10.14
C GLY A 224 -19.89 2.51 -10.59
N ASP A 225 -20.37 3.70 -10.26
CA ASP A 225 -19.77 4.98 -10.70
C ASP A 225 -18.78 5.57 -9.68
N VAL A 226 -18.31 4.77 -8.71
CA VAL A 226 -17.39 5.23 -7.68
C VAL A 226 -16.04 5.58 -8.30
N LYS A 227 -15.59 6.80 -8.05
CA LYS A 227 -14.26 7.27 -8.45
C LYS A 227 -13.30 7.22 -7.26
N VAL A 228 -12.12 6.65 -7.47
CA VAL A 228 -11.03 6.65 -6.49
C VAL A 228 -10.13 7.84 -6.83
N PRO A 229 -10.05 8.86 -5.96
CA PRO A 229 -9.16 9.98 -6.19
C PRO A 229 -7.69 9.53 -6.16
N PHE A 230 -6.87 10.05 -7.06
CA PHE A 230 -5.43 9.83 -7.01
C PHE A 230 -4.79 10.88 -6.09
N ILE A 231 -4.37 10.46 -4.91
CA ILE A 231 -4.00 11.37 -3.82
C ILE A 231 -2.90 12.37 -4.20
N PRO A 232 -1.87 12.02 -5.03
CA PRO A 232 -0.87 13.00 -5.49
C PRO A 232 -1.42 14.22 -6.23
N THR A 233 -2.63 14.15 -6.80
CA THR A 233 -3.29 15.31 -7.43
C THR A 233 -3.90 16.28 -6.42
N ILE A 234 -4.08 15.84 -5.18
CA ILE A 234 -4.70 16.59 -4.08
C ILE A 234 -3.64 17.10 -3.10
N TYR A 235 -2.63 16.27 -2.80
CA TYR A 235 -1.58 16.56 -1.83
C TYR A 235 -0.22 16.13 -2.37
N ASN A 236 0.69 17.09 -2.58
CA ASN A 236 2.01 16.81 -3.15
C ASN A 236 2.87 15.88 -2.30
N ASN A 237 2.78 16.00 -0.95
CA ASN A 237 3.56 15.19 -0.02
C ASN A 237 2.92 13.80 0.15
N THR A 238 2.75 13.09 -0.98
CA THR A 238 2.18 11.76 -1.05
C THR A 238 3.17 10.77 -1.63
N ILE A 239 3.33 9.64 -0.93
CA ILE A 239 4.12 8.49 -1.34
C ILE A 239 3.15 7.37 -1.67
N VAL A 240 3.05 6.98 -2.95
CA VAL A 240 2.13 5.92 -3.38
C VAL A 240 2.82 4.57 -3.33
N CYS A 241 2.20 3.59 -2.69
CA CYS A 241 2.57 2.18 -2.70
C CYS A 241 1.49 1.39 -3.45
N TYR A 242 1.88 0.73 -4.53
CA TYR A 242 0.95 0.02 -5.40
C TYR A 242 1.42 -1.39 -5.73
N SER A 243 0.49 -2.28 -6.07
CA SER A 243 0.79 -3.58 -6.66
C SER A 243 -0.34 -4.10 -7.54
N TRP A 244 0.01 -4.97 -8.50
CA TRP A 244 -0.96 -5.67 -9.36
C TRP A 244 -1.52 -6.94 -8.74
N SER A 245 -1.26 -7.16 -7.45
CA SER A 245 -1.76 -8.36 -6.73
C SER A 245 -3.27 -8.51 -6.79
N LYS A 246 -4.00 -7.40 -6.87
CA LYS A 246 -5.48 -7.38 -6.87
C LYS A 246 -6.05 -7.03 -8.24
N SER A 247 -5.60 -5.94 -8.84
CA SER A 247 -6.11 -5.42 -10.11
C SER A 247 -5.93 -6.38 -11.29
N LEU A 248 -4.84 -7.15 -11.32
CA LEU A 248 -4.57 -8.15 -12.37
C LEU A 248 -4.62 -9.60 -11.86
N SER A 249 -5.06 -9.83 -10.63
CA SER A 249 -5.06 -11.17 -10.01
C SER A 249 -3.66 -11.83 -10.01
N LEU A 250 -2.61 -11.07 -9.70
CA LEU A 250 -1.22 -11.51 -9.71
C LEU A 250 -0.55 -11.47 -8.31
N PRO A 251 -1.18 -11.98 -7.25
CA PRO A 251 -0.57 -11.90 -5.92
C PRO A 251 0.71 -12.74 -5.80
N GLY A 252 0.84 -13.80 -6.58
CA GLY A 252 2.01 -14.70 -6.60
C GLY A 252 3.25 -14.10 -7.26
N GLU A 253 3.06 -13.21 -8.24
CA GLU A 253 4.15 -12.62 -9.03
C GLU A 253 4.97 -11.60 -8.25
N ARG A 254 4.44 -11.08 -7.16
CA ARG A 254 5.13 -10.13 -6.28
C ARG A 254 5.66 -8.90 -7.01
N ILE A 255 4.79 -8.20 -7.73
CA ILE A 255 5.14 -6.99 -8.49
C ILE A 255 4.38 -5.79 -7.94
N GLY A 256 5.12 -4.72 -7.65
CA GLY A 256 4.59 -3.45 -7.17
C GLY A 256 5.60 -2.33 -7.40
N TYR A 257 5.23 -1.13 -6.95
CA TYR A 257 6.11 0.03 -7.02
C TYR A 257 5.82 1.04 -5.90
N VAL A 258 6.81 1.88 -5.64
CA VAL A 258 6.67 3.16 -4.95
C VAL A 258 6.71 4.27 -5.99
N PHE A 259 5.82 5.25 -5.89
CA PHE A 259 5.86 6.48 -6.67
C PHE A 259 5.94 7.68 -5.72
N VAL A 260 6.90 8.57 -5.99
CA VAL A 260 7.10 9.84 -5.28
C VAL A 260 7.27 10.94 -6.31
N GLY A 261 6.24 11.76 -6.47
CA GLY A 261 6.26 12.83 -7.48
C GLY A 261 7.26 13.94 -7.17
N GLU A 262 7.75 14.62 -8.21
CA GLU A 262 8.75 15.70 -8.15
C GLU A 262 8.38 16.84 -7.18
N LYS A 263 7.08 17.05 -6.93
CA LYS A 263 6.58 18.10 -6.03
C LYS A 263 6.52 17.67 -4.56
N CYS A 264 6.86 16.42 -4.25
CA CYS A 264 6.93 15.96 -2.87
C CYS A 264 8.13 16.61 -2.18
N GLU A 265 7.89 17.26 -1.05
CA GLU A 265 8.95 17.94 -0.30
C GLU A 265 9.88 16.91 0.35
N MET A 266 11.18 17.13 0.27
CA MET A 266 12.17 16.33 0.98
C MET A 266 12.40 16.95 2.36
N TRP A 267 12.64 16.09 3.35
CA TRP A 267 12.80 16.52 4.74
C TRP A 267 14.15 17.21 5.02
N ASP A 268 15.21 16.85 4.30
CA ASP A 268 16.60 17.13 4.67
C ASP A 268 17.36 18.02 3.69
N GLU A 269 16.72 18.97 3.07
CA GLU A 269 17.44 19.97 2.29
C GLU A 269 17.50 21.34 2.92
#